data_3a230578cc019273c4db06b8ed6a5322
#
_entry.id   3a230578cc019273c4db06b8ed6a5322
#
_cell.length_a   1.000
_cell.length_b   1.000
_cell.length_c   1.000
_cell.angle_alpha   90.00
_cell.angle_beta   90.00
_cell.angle_gamma   90.00
#
_symmetry.space_group_name_H-M   'P 1'
#
loop_
_entity.id
_entity.type
_entity.pdbx_description
1 polymer ?
#
loop_
_entity_poly.entity_id
_entity_poly.type
_entity_poly.pdbx_seq_one_letter_code
_entity_poly.pdbx_strand_id
1 'polypeptide(L)'
;MLKTESRDFLSRNLVLQTDSYKFTHWKQYPPGTQYVYSYLESRGGMFSQTVFFGLQYYLLKYLCGSVVTEEDVMEARDFVDRHIGPGMFNVEGWMHIVRNWGGRLPVVIKAVPEGSSVSVQNVLMTIENTDPACYWLTNYLETLLLKVWYPITVATLSHAIRKAILDKLHRSGDPALIDFKLHDFGYRGVSSEETAGIGAAAHLINFKGTDTVAGIRVLQEFYQSQEMEGFSIPAAEHSTITAW
;
A
#
# COMPACT_ATOMS: atom_id res chain seq x y z
N MET A 1 12.42 4.42 31.31
CA MET A 1 12.65 5.53 30.40
C MET A 1 12.13 5.12 29.05
N LEU A 2 10.99 5.62 28.59
CA LEU A 2 10.48 5.33 27.25
C LEU A 2 11.44 5.99 26.24
N LYS A 3 12.05 5.18 25.38
CA LYS A 3 12.85 5.73 24.28
C LYS A 3 11.89 6.46 23.34
N THR A 4 11.99 7.77 23.29
CA THR A 4 11.22 8.67 22.39
C THR A 4 11.78 8.67 20.95
N GLU A 5 12.65 7.74 20.62
CA GLU A 5 13.25 7.63 19.30
C GLU A 5 12.41 6.73 18.39
N SER A 6 11.84 7.34 17.45
CA SER A 6 11.21 6.96 16.18
C SER A 6 9.68 6.95 16.18
N ARG A 7 9.15 7.90 15.45
CA ARG A 7 7.73 7.96 15.05
C ARG A 7 7.31 6.78 14.15
N ASP A 8 8.26 5.96 13.68
CA ASP A 8 8.02 4.85 12.74
C ASP A 8 8.43 3.48 13.29
N PHE A 9 8.28 3.26 14.60
CA PHE A 9 8.67 2.01 15.25
C PHE A 9 8.14 0.75 14.56
N LEU A 10 6.86 0.75 14.14
CA LEU A 10 6.21 -0.41 13.52
C LEU A 10 6.70 -0.70 12.09
N SER A 11 7.24 0.29 11.40
CA SER A 11 7.71 0.16 10.01
C SER A 11 9.23 0.08 9.86
N ARG A 12 9.96 0.17 10.96
CA ARG A 12 11.43 0.25 10.95
C ARG A 12 12.09 -1.00 10.38
N ASN A 13 11.61 -2.18 10.76
CA ASN A 13 12.17 -3.47 10.35
C ASN A 13 11.21 -4.19 9.39
N LEU A 14 11.57 -4.20 8.10
CA LEU A 14 10.77 -4.86 7.06
C LEU A 14 10.58 -6.36 7.32
N VAL A 15 11.57 -7.01 7.90
CA VAL A 15 11.53 -8.46 8.19
C VAL A 15 10.42 -8.80 9.19
N LEU A 16 10.02 -7.86 10.04
CA LEU A 16 8.90 -8.03 10.98
C LEU A 16 7.54 -7.56 10.43
N GLN A 17 7.48 -7.03 9.20
CA GLN A 17 6.23 -6.57 8.59
C GLN A 17 5.51 -7.69 7.84
N THR A 18 5.23 -8.79 8.52
CA THR A 18 4.56 -9.96 7.95
C THR A 18 3.68 -10.64 8.98
N ASP A 19 2.84 -11.57 8.54
CA ASP A 19 2.05 -12.41 9.44
C ASP A 19 2.93 -13.51 10.06
N SER A 20 2.71 -13.82 11.32
CA SER A 20 3.56 -14.75 12.10
C SER A 20 3.80 -16.10 11.42
N TYR A 21 2.78 -16.67 10.80
CA TYR A 21 2.90 -17.98 10.15
C TYR A 21 3.84 -17.97 8.93
N LYS A 22 4.07 -16.79 8.33
CA LYS A 22 5.01 -16.60 7.21
C LYS A 22 6.46 -16.88 7.60
N PHE A 23 6.82 -16.71 8.87
CA PHE A 23 8.18 -17.00 9.35
C PHE A 23 8.61 -18.45 9.11
N THR A 24 7.65 -19.37 9.02
CA THR A 24 7.90 -20.83 8.89
C THR A 24 7.69 -21.38 7.48
N HIS A 25 7.08 -20.63 6.57
CA HIS A 25 6.70 -21.12 5.24
C HIS A 25 7.89 -21.55 4.38
N TRP A 26 9.06 -20.97 4.58
CA TRP A 26 10.26 -21.37 3.84
C TRP A 26 10.61 -22.86 3.97
N LYS A 27 10.18 -23.50 5.07
CA LYS A 27 10.36 -24.95 5.32
C LYS A 27 9.34 -25.84 4.59
N GLN A 28 8.30 -25.25 4.02
CA GLN A 28 7.16 -26.01 3.46
C GLN A 28 7.25 -26.18 1.95
N TYR A 29 8.18 -25.51 1.28
CA TYR A 29 8.37 -25.65 -0.16
C TYR A 29 8.96 -27.02 -0.51
N PRO A 30 8.55 -27.62 -1.65
CA PRO A 30 9.15 -28.85 -2.15
C PRO A 30 10.66 -28.71 -2.31
N PRO A 31 11.42 -29.79 -2.04
CA PRO A 31 12.85 -29.80 -2.31
C PRO A 31 13.16 -29.44 -3.77
N GLY A 32 14.14 -28.55 -3.98
CA GLY A 32 14.53 -28.09 -5.31
C GLY A 32 13.71 -26.94 -5.88
N THR A 33 12.79 -26.36 -5.12
CA THR A 33 12.10 -25.12 -5.51
C THR A 33 13.13 -24.01 -5.71
N GLN A 34 13.10 -23.35 -6.87
CA GLN A 34 14.01 -22.27 -7.23
C GLN A 34 13.29 -20.96 -7.48
N TYR A 35 12.12 -21.01 -8.13
CA TYR A 35 11.35 -19.83 -8.48
C TYR A 35 9.90 -19.99 -8.03
N VAL A 36 9.33 -18.91 -7.51
CA VAL A 36 7.92 -18.81 -7.14
C VAL A 36 7.36 -17.57 -7.79
N TYR A 37 6.37 -17.77 -8.64
CA TYR A 37 5.63 -16.72 -9.32
C TYR A 37 4.25 -16.57 -8.68
N SER A 38 3.94 -15.38 -8.20
CA SER A 38 2.66 -15.07 -7.57
C SER A 38 1.99 -13.87 -8.26
N TYR A 39 0.68 -13.81 -8.19
CA TYR A 39 -0.08 -12.68 -8.74
C TYR A 39 -1.17 -12.22 -7.77
N LEU A 40 -1.61 -10.98 -7.97
CA LEU A 40 -2.73 -10.38 -7.26
C LEU A 40 -3.85 -10.08 -8.24
N GLU A 41 -5.07 -10.45 -7.86
CA GLU A 41 -6.31 -10.12 -8.59
C GLU A 41 -7.40 -9.67 -7.63
N SER A 42 -8.41 -8.98 -8.15
CA SER A 42 -9.65 -8.75 -7.43
C SER A 42 -10.58 -9.95 -7.60
N ARG A 43 -11.00 -10.56 -6.49
CA ARG A 43 -11.94 -11.69 -6.50
C ARG A 43 -13.37 -11.30 -6.85
N GLY A 44 -13.67 -9.99 -6.93
CA GLY A 44 -15.00 -9.46 -7.19
C GLY A 44 -15.60 -8.77 -5.97
N GLY A 45 -16.89 -8.52 -6.03
CA GLY A 45 -17.65 -7.80 -5.03
C GLY A 45 -18.81 -7.05 -5.68
N MET A 46 -19.10 -5.84 -5.20
CA MET A 46 -20.19 -5.01 -5.72
C MET A 46 -19.94 -4.54 -7.17
N PHE A 47 -18.68 -4.37 -7.55
CA PHE A 47 -18.29 -3.82 -8.85
C PHE A 47 -17.65 -4.89 -9.74
N SER A 48 -17.92 -4.83 -11.04
CA SER A 48 -17.34 -5.73 -12.05
C SER A 48 -15.93 -5.33 -12.48
N GLN A 49 -15.47 -4.14 -12.07
CA GLN A 49 -14.14 -3.59 -12.35
C GLN A 49 -13.56 -2.99 -11.09
N THR A 50 -12.23 -2.98 -11.00
CA THR A 50 -11.45 -2.30 -9.97
C THR A 50 -10.55 -1.23 -10.60
N VAL A 51 -10.35 -0.12 -9.91
CA VAL A 51 -9.36 0.89 -10.28
C VAL A 51 -8.08 0.60 -9.51
N PHE A 52 -7.03 0.22 -10.22
CA PHE A 52 -5.75 -0.12 -9.62
C PHE A 52 -4.99 1.15 -9.20
N PHE A 53 -4.60 1.23 -7.92
CA PHE A 53 -3.84 2.37 -7.39
C PHE A 53 -3.15 2.02 -6.08
N GLY A 54 -2.01 2.65 -5.81
CA GLY A 54 -1.32 2.66 -4.52
C GLY A 54 -0.12 1.74 -4.42
N LEU A 55 0.16 0.90 -5.41
CA LEU A 55 1.33 0.01 -5.38
C LEU A 55 2.64 0.80 -5.34
N GLN A 56 2.78 1.86 -6.15
CA GLN A 56 3.98 2.69 -6.20
C GLN A 56 4.37 3.23 -4.83
N TYR A 57 3.38 3.65 -4.04
CA TYR A 57 3.61 4.09 -2.67
C TYR A 57 4.29 3.01 -1.83
N TYR A 58 3.74 1.78 -1.81
CA TYR A 58 4.31 0.68 -1.02
C TYR A 58 5.69 0.25 -1.51
N LEU A 59 5.91 0.24 -2.83
CA LEU A 59 7.21 -0.09 -3.40
C LEU A 59 8.28 0.93 -2.97
N LEU A 60 8.01 2.21 -3.16
CA LEU A 60 8.97 3.27 -2.84
C LEU A 60 9.23 3.39 -1.34
N LYS A 61 8.20 3.24 -0.53
CA LYS A 61 8.33 3.40 0.92
C LYS A 61 9.01 2.22 1.61
N TYR A 62 8.76 0.99 1.15
CA TYR A 62 9.13 -0.22 1.90
C TYR A 62 10.08 -1.16 1.17
N LEU A 63 10.09 -1.19 -0.17
CA LEU A 63 10.78 -2.25 -0.92
C LEU A 63 11.93 -1.77 -1.80
N CYS A 64 12.02 -0.47 -2.05
CA CYS A 64 13.07 0.09 -2.89
C CYS A 64 14.36 0.38 -2.10
N GLY A 65 15.50 -0.01 -2.68
CA GLY A 65 16.81 0.25 -2.09
C GLY A 65 17.28 -0.87 -1.16
N SER A 66 18.22 -0.54 -0.26
CA SER A 66 18.69 -1.44 0.79
C SER A 66 17.71 -1.33 1.97
N VAL A 67 16.88 -2.34 2.13
CA VAL A 67 15.74 -2.35 3.07
C VAL A 67 15.87 -3.40 4.17
N VAL A 68 16.94 -4.18 4.15
CA VAL A 68 17.25 -5.20 5.16
C VAL A 68 18.72 -5.09 5.58
N THR A 69 18.94 -5.00 6.87
CA THR A 69 20.28 -5.00 7.48
C THR A 69 20.51 -6.27 8.28
N GLU A 70 21.76 -6.54 8.66
CA GLU A 70 22.09 -7.64 9.59
C GLU A 70 21.41 -7.45 10.95
N GLU A 71 21.32 -6.20 11.42
CA GLU A 71 20.64 -5.87 12.68
C GLU A 71 19.15 -6.23 12.61
N ASP A 72 18.47 -5.92 11.50
CA ASP A 72 17.07 -6.29 11.30
C ASP A 72 16.86 -7.80 11.32
N VAL A 73 17.76 -8.56 10.70
CA VAL A 73 17.70 -10.04 10.69
C VAL A 73 17.88 -10.60 12.09
N MET A 74 18.83 -10.07 12.87
CA MET A 74 19.07 -10.55 14.23
C MET A 74 17.93 -10.16 15.18
N GLU A 75 17.38 -8.95 15.07
CA GLU A 75 16.19 -8.54 15.82
C GLU A 75 15.00 -9.47 15.51
N ALA A 76 14.78 -9.78 14.23
CA ALA A 76 13.71 -10.69 13.81
C ALA A 76 13.92 -12.10 14.31
N ARG A 77 15.15 -12.64 14.28
CA ARG A 77 15.49 -13.94 14.87
C ARG A 77 15.12 -13.99 16.36
N ASP A 78 15.60 -13.03 17.13
CA ASP A 78 15.36 -12.98 18.57
C ASP A 78 13.86 -12.84 18.92
N PHE A 79 13.11 -12.11 18.06
CA PHE A 79 11.66 -12.00 18.18
C PHE A 79 10.98 -13.34 17.89
N VAL A 80 11.30 -13.99 16.76
CA VAL A 80 10.65 -15.24 16.32
C VAL A 80 10.99 -16.41 17.26
N ASP A 81 12.22 -16.50 17.74
CA ASP A 81 12.64 -17.53 18.69
C ASP A 81 11.81 -17.48 19.98
N ARG A 82 11.42 -16.30 20.44
CA ARG A 82 10.54 -16.11 21.61
C ARG A 82 9.06 -16.28 21.27
N HIS A 83 8.65 -15.94 20.04
CA HIS A 83 7.25 -15.93 19.63
C HIS A 83 6.75 -17.30 19.17
N ILE A 84 7.57 -18.03 18.40
CA ILE A 84 7.20 -19.31 17.79
C ILE A 84 8.09 -20.43 18.31
N GLY A 85 9.40 -20.19 18.43
CA GLY A 85 10.39 -21.15 18.88
C GLY A 85 11.68 -21.11 18.07
N PRO A 86 12.79 -21.60 18.63
CA PRO A 86 14.09 -21.58 18.00
C PRO A 86 14.14 -22.31 16.66
N GLY A 87 14.88 -21.75 15.72
CA GLY A 87 15.13 -22.34 14.40
C GLY A 87 13.94 -22.29 13.44
N MET A 88 12.88 -21.53 13.74
CA MET A 88 11.74 -21.36 12.84
C MET A 88 11.95 -20.24 11.82
N PHE A 89 12.77 -19.26 12.15
CA PHE A 89 13.08 -18.14 11.27
C PHE A 89 14.20 -18.48 10.27
N ASN A 90 14.07 -18.00 9.04
CA ASN A 90 15.05 -18.23 7.95
C ASN A 90 16.23 -17.24 8.02
N VAL A 91 17.05 -17.35 9.08
CA VAL A 91 18.22 -16.48 9.27
C VAL A 91 19.15 -16.49 8.06
N GLU A 92 19.50 -17.69 7.55
CA GLU A 92 20.45 -17.82 6.45
C GLU A 92 19.91 -17.24 5.14
N GLY A 93 18.61 -17.42 4.86
CA GLY A 93 17.98 -16.82 3.68
C GLY A 93 18.01 -15.29 3.74
N TRP A 94 17.71 -14.68 4.88
CA TRP A 94 17.77 -13.24 5.06
C TRP A 94 19.21 -12.70 5.05
N MET A 95 20.13 -13.41 5.68
CA MET A 95 21.57 -13.05 5.64
C MET A 95 22.16 -13.20 4.22
N HIS A 96 21.64 -14.13 3.40
CA HIS A 96 21.98 -14.21 1.98
C HIS A 96 21.62 -12.91 1.24
N ILE A 97 20.43 -12.35 1.50
CA ILE A 97 20.00 -11.07 0.93
C ILE A 97 20.94 -9.94 1.38
N VAL A 98 21.28 -9.87 2.66
CA VAL A 98 22.22 -8.86 3.18
C VAL A 98 23.58 -8.96 2.51
N ARG A 99 24.17 -10.17 2.46
CA ARG A 99 25.55 -10.40 1.99
C ARG A 99 25.69 -10.29 0.48
N ASN A 100 24.75 -10.85 -0.29
CA ASN A 100 24.88 -10.98 -1.74
C ASN A 100 24.13 -9.88 -2.51
N TRP A 101 23.11 -9.27 -1.91
CA TRP A 101 22.28 -8.24 -2.54
C TRP A 101 22.36 -6.88 -1.83
N GLY A 102 23.24 -6.77 -0.79
CA GLY A 102 23.39 -5.54 -0.02
C GLY A 102 22.09 -5.06 0.64
N GLY A 103 21.25 -6.00 1.06
CA GLY A 103 19.96 -5.72 1.67
C GLY A 103 18.83 -5.34 0.68
N ARG A 104 19.08 -5.40 -0.62
CA ARG A 104 18.06 -5.22 -1.67
C ARG A 104 17.32 -6.52 -1.90
N LEU A 105 16.01 -6.46 -2.06
CA LEU A 105 15.20 -7.65 -2.27
C LEU A 105 15.36 -8.18 -3.72
N PRO A 106 15.78 -9.45 -3.91
CA PRO A 106 15.92 -10.05 -5.23
C PRO A 106 14.57 -10.51 -5.78
N VAL A 107 13.70 -9.55 -6.10
CA VAL A 107 12.38 -9.79 -6.69
C VAL A 107 12.14 -8.84 -7.86
N VAL A 108 11.30 -9.27 -8.79
CA VAL A 108 10.72 -8.42 -9.83
C VAL A 108 9.21 -8.33 -9.62
N ILE A 109 8.68 -7.12 -9.61
CA ILE A 109 7.24 -6.85 -9.53
C ILE A 109 6.83 -6.14 -10.81
N LYS A 110 5.77 -6.65 -11.45
CA LYS A 110 5.14 -6.03 -12.62
C LYS A 110 3.68 -5.79 -12.31
N ALA A 111 3.13 -4.68 -12.78
CA ALA A 111 1.75 -4.32 -12.52
C ALA A 111 1.12 -3.62 -13.73
N VAL A 112 -0.20 -3.59 -13.77
CA VAL A 112 -0.92 -2.69 -14.68
C VAL A 112 -0.65 -1.23 -14.27
N PRO A 113 -0.71 -0.27 -15.20
CA PRO A 113 -0.55 1.15 -14.84
C PRO A 113 -1.58 1.59 -13.79
N GLU A 114 -1.14 2.36 -12.80
CA GLU A 114 -2.04 2.93 -11.81
C GLU A 114 -3.05 3.89 -12.45
N GLY A 115 -4.27 3.94 -11.92
CA GLY A 115 -5.42 4.60 -12.54
C GLY A 115 -6.18 3.74 -13.56
N SER A 116 -5.66 2.56 -13.94
CA SER A 116 -6.33 1.67 -14.87
C SER A 116 -7.56 1.02 -14.23
N SER A 117 -8.67 0.98 -14.99
CA SER A 117 -9.86 0.20 -14.63
C SER A 117 -9.73 -1.20 -15.23
N VAL A 118 -9.68 -2.21 -14.37
CA VAL A 118 -9.44 -3.62 -14.74
C VAL A 118 -10.61 -4.46 -14.26
N SER A 119 -11.12 -5.35 -15.13
CA SER A 119 -12.17 -6.29 -14.74
C SER A 119 -11.72 -7.19 -13.59
N VAL A 120 -12.64 -7.53 -12.69
CA VAL A 120 -12.37 -8.50 -11.63
C VAL A 120 -11.90 -9.84 -12.22
N GLN A 121 -11.19 -10.63 -11.43
CA GLN A 121 -10.57 -11.90 -11.86
C GLN A 121 -9.53 -11.74 -13.00
N ASN A 122 -8.92 -10.57 -13.09
CA ASN A 122 -7.77 -10.32 -13.94
C ASN A 122 -6.57 -9.89 -13.10
N VAL A 123 -5.37 -10.24 -13.58
CA VAL A 123 -4.12 -9.94 -12.88
C VAL A 123 -3.88 -8.44 -12.82
N LEU A 124 -3.67 -7.93 -11.62
CA LEU A 124 -3.35 -6.52 -11.33
C LEU A 124 -1.83 -6.33 -11.18
N MET A 125 -1.17 -7.26 -10.49
CA MET A 125 0.28 -7.30 -10.37
C MET A 125 0.79 -8.73 -10.23
N THR A 126 2.08 -8.91 -10.53
CA THR A 126 2.81 -10.15 -10.35
C THR A 126 4.09 -9.91 -9.56
N ILE A 127 4.56 -10.92 -8.85
CA ILE A 127 5.85 -10.92 -8.16
C ILE A 127 6.55 -12.26 -8.36
N GLU A 128 7.86 -12.20 -8.61
CA GLU A 128 8.71 -13.36 -8.79
C GLU A 128 10.07 -13.10 -8.15
N ASN A 129 10.69 -14.11 -7.51
CA ASN A 129 12.06 -13.98 -7.04
C ASN A 129 13.05 -14.08 -8.22
N THR A 130 14.11 -13.29 -8.20
CA THR A 130 15.18 -13.28 -9.22
C THR A 130 16.40 -14.10 -8.83
N ASP A 131 16.49 -14.50 -7.56
CA ASP A 131 17.54 -15.37 -7.02
C ASP A 131 16.92 -16.69 -6.56
N PRO A 132 17.38 -17.86 -7.09
CA PRO A 132 16.87 -19.17 -6.69
C PRO A 132 16.96 -19.45 -5.18
N ALA A 133 17.91 -18.86 -4.46
CA ALA A 133 18.03 -19.01 -3.02
C ALA A 133 16.91 -18.26 -2.25
N CYS A 134 16.19 -17.36 -2.93
CA CYS A 134 15.14 -16.52 -2.36
C CYS A 134 13.72 -16.92 -2.81
N TYR A 135 13.49 -18.19 -3.16
CA TYR A 135 12.20 -18.74 -3.59
C TYR A 135 11.06 -18.49 -2.58
N TRP A 136 11.38 -18.39 -1.32
CA TRP A 136 10.44 -18.17 -0.20
C TRP A 136 9.98 -16.71 -0.07
N LEU A 137 10.68 -15.76 -0.71
CA LEU A 137 10.53 -14.34 -0.46
C LEU A 137 9.21 -13.78 -1.02
N THR A 138 8.73 -14.26 -2.17
CA THR A 138 7.49 -13.79 -2.79
C THR A 138 6.30 -13.95 -1.84
N ASN A 139 6.17 -15.10 -1.21
CA ASN A 139 5.11 -15.38 -0.25
C ASN A 139 5.30 -14.61 1.07
N TYR A 140 6.54 -14.35 1.46
CA TYR A 140 6.84 -13.56 2.66
C TYR A 140 6.35 -12.11 2.53
N LEU A 141 6.48 -11.52 1.35
CA LEU A 141 6.09 -10.15 1.06
C LEU A 141 4.57 -9.97 0.83
N GLU A 142 3.81 -11.05 0.81
CA GLU A 142 2.35 -11.00 0.58
C GLU A 142 1.64 -10.06 1.55
N THR A 143 1.92 -10.13 2.85
CA THR A 143 1.27 -9.31 3.87
C THR A 143 1.43 -7.82 3.59
N LEU A 144 2.62 -7.39 3.16
CA LEU A 144 2.87 -5.99 2.83
C LEU A 144 2.21 -5.60 1.50
N LEU A 145 2.37 -6.42 0.46
CA LEU A 145 1.86 -6.12 -0.88
C LEU A 145 0.33 -6.13 -0.93
N LEU A 146 -0.32 -6.99 -0.13
CA LEU A 146 -1.78 -7.02 -0.06
C LEU A 146 -2.39 -5.75 0.55
N LYS A 147 -1.64 -4.91 1.25
CA LYS A 147 -2.14 -3.61 1.73
C LYS A 147 -2.67 -2.71 0.61
N VAL A 148 -2.27 -2.98 -0.63
CA VAL A 148 -2.77 -2.28 -1.82
C VAL A 148 -4.28 -2.42 -2.01
N TRP A 149 -4.93 -3.40 -1.38
CA TRP A 149 -6.38 -3.56 -1.43
C TRP A 149 -7.13 -2.29 -0.98
N TYR A 150 -6.60 -1.56 0.00
CA TYR A 150 -7.26 -0.39 0.56
C TYR A 150 -7.35 0.78 -0.45
N PRO A 151 -6.23 1.29 -1.01
CA PRO A 151 -6.32 2.33 -2.03
C PRO A 151 -7.07 1.87 -3.30
N ILE A 152 -6.97 0.61 -3.70
CA ILE A 152 -7.78 0.06 -4.80
C ILE A 152 -9.27 0.16 -4.48
N THR A 153 -9.67 -0.17 -3.27
CA THR A 153 -11.08 -0.09 -2.84
C THR A 153 -11.58 1.35 -2.85
N VAL A 154 -10.81 2.29 -2.33
CA VAL A 154 -11.18 3.72 -2.31
C VAL A 154 -11.27 4.26 -3.74
N ALA A 155 -10.27 3.99 -4.59
CA ALA A 155 -10.26 4.43 -5.99
C ALA A 155 -11.46 3.87 -6.77
N THR A 156 -11.77 2.58 -6.57
CA THR A 156 -12.91 1.90 -7.20
C THR A 156 -14.23 2.50 -6.79
N LEU A 157 -14.43 2.71 -5.48
CA LEU A 157 -15.65 3.32 -4.95
C LEU A 157 -15.84 4.75 -5.47
N SER A 158 -14.80 5.59 -5.38
CA SER A 158 -14.82 6.95 -5.90
C SER A 158 -15.13 6.98 -7.40
N HIS A 159 -14.55 6.05 -8.17
CA HIS A 159 -14.83 5.93 -9.60
C HIS A 159 -16.29 5.57 -9.91
N ALA A 160 -16.85 4.62 -9.15
CA ALA A 160 -18.26 4.25 -9.29
C ALA A 160 -19.20 5.41 -8.94
N ILE A 161 -18.91 6.15 -7.87
CA ILE A 161 -19.64 7.35 -7.47
C ILE A 161 -19.53 8.43 -8.54
N ARG A 162 -18.34 8.66 -9.11
CA ARG A 162 -18.14 9.62 -10.21
C ARG A 162 -19.07 9.31 -11.39
N LYS A 163 -19.15 8.05 -11.81
CA LYS A 163 -20.05 7.62 -12.91
C LYS A 163 -21.51 7.92 -12.59
N ALA A 164 -21.92 7.58 -11.36
CA ALA A 164 -23.32 7.81 -10.93
C ALA A 164 -23.68 9.30 -10.87
N ILE A 165 -22.78 10.16 -10.37
CA ILE A 165 -22.99 11.60 -10.32
C ILE A 165 -23.00 12.18 -11.74
N LEU A 166 -22.06 11.77 -12.59
CA LEU A 166 -21.93 12.28 -13.97
C LEU A 166 -23.21 11.98 -14.77
N ASP A 167 -23.79 10.79 -14.64
CA ASP A 167 -25.09 10.46 -15.24
C ASP A 167 -26.19 11.47 -14.86
N LYS A 168 -26.24 11.87 -13.59
CA LYS A 168 -27.21 12.86 -13.12
C LYS A 168 -26.91 14.26 -13.61
N LEU A 169 -25.65 14.66 -13.65
CA LEU A 169 -25.26 15.97 -14.17
C LEU A 169 -25.60 16.12 -15.66
N HIS A 170 -25.43 15.07 -16.46
CA HIS A 170 -25.87 15.08 -17.85
C HIS A 170 -27.38 15.27 -18.04
N ARG A 171 -28.18 14.88 -17.06
CA ARG A 171 -29.65 14.97 -17.13
C ARG A 171 -30.21 16.27 -16.56
N SER A 172 -29.57 16.85 -15.55
CA SER A 172 -30.18 17.94 -14.78
C SER A 172 -29.17 18.96 -14.21
N GLY A 173 -27.93 18.94 -14.67
CA GLY A 173 -26.88 19.83 -14.18
C GLY A 173 -25.82 20.15 -15.22
N ASP A 174 -24.65 20.58 -14.74
CA ASP A 174 -23.49 20.85 -15.58
C ASP A 174 -22.41 19.78 -15.36
N PRO A 175 -22.11 18.91 -16.33
CA PRO A 175 -21.08 17.89 -16.25
C PRO A 175 -19.66 18.45 -15.97
N ALA A 176 -19.37 19.70 -16.32
CA ALA A 176 -18.08 20.32 -16.06
C ALA A 176 -17.77 20.48 -14.55
N LEU A 177 -18.78 20.41 -13.70
CA LEU A 177 -18.65 20.52 -12.25
C LEU A 177 -18.25 19.20 -11.57
N ILE A 178 -18.14 18.10 -12.30
CA ILE A 178 -17.96 16.74 -11.74
C ILE A 178 -16.78 16.63 -10.77
N ASP A 179 -15.66 17.29 -11.04
CA ASP A 179 -14.42 17.16 -10.29
C ASP A 179 -14.56 17.57 -8.81
N PHE A 180 -15.56 18.40 -8.48
CA PHE A 180 -15.84 18.91 -7.13
C PHE A 180 -17.15 18.41 -6.53
N LYS A 181 -17.79 17.37 -7.11
CA LYS A 181 -19.11 16.88 -6.64
C LYS A 181 -19.01 15.81 -5.55
N LEU A 182 -17.84 15.31 -5.23
CA LEU A 182 -17.59 14.50 -4.06
C LEU A 182 -16.34 15.02 -3.37
N HIS A 183 -16.47 15.34 -2.10
CA HIS A 183 -15.39 15.89 -1.28
C HIS A 183 -14.93 14.86 -0.24
N ASP A 184 -13.62 14.71 -0.05
CA ASP A 184 -13.05 13.81 0.96
C ASP A 184 -12.86 14.55 2.28
N PHE A 185 -13.46 14.03 3.35
CA PHE A 185 -13.33 14.44 4.75
C PHE A 185 -12.78 13.30 5.63
N GLY A 186 -12.13 12.32 5.04
CA GLY A 186 -11.77 11.06 5.67
C GLY A 186 -10.60 11.10 6.65
N TYR A 187 -9.88 12.22 6.80
CA TYR A 187 -8.66 12.27 7.62
C TYR A 187 -8.88 11.73 9.03
N ARG A 188 -9.88 12.24 9.73
CA ARG A 188 -10.24 11.81 11.08
C ARG A 188 -11.05 10.51 11.13
N GLY A 189 -11.44 9.96 9.98
CA GLY A 189 -12.21 8.73 9.85
C GLY A 189 -11.37 7.45 9.80
N VAL A 190 -10.03 7.59 9.72
CA VAL A 190 -9.09 6.46 9.68
C VAL A 190 -8.12 6.51 10.86
N SER A 191 -7.39 5.41 11.08
CA SER A 191 -6.61 5.19 12.30
C SER A 191 -5.13 5.59 12.20
N SER A 192 -4.64 5.99 11.02
CA SER A 192 -3.23 6.38 10.84
C SER A 192 -3.06 7.42 9.75
N GLU A 193 -1.96 8.19 9.85
CA GLU A 193 -1.54 9.16 8.83
C GLU A 193 -1.34 8.49 7.46
N GLU A 194 -0.75 7.29 7.44
CA GLU A 194 -0.54 6.52 6.23
C GLU A 194 -1.87 6.16 5.55
N THR A 195 -2.83 5.67 6.32
CA THR A 195 -4.15 5.31 5.80
C THR A 195 -4.90 6.55 5.29
N ALA A 196 -4.83 7.67 6.02
CA ALA A 196 -5.40 8.93 5.58
C ALA A 196 -4.78 9.39 4.25
N GLY A 197 -3.45 9.38 4.16
CA GLY A 197 -2.72 9.84 2.99
C GLY A 197 -3.00 9.01 1.75
N ILE A 198 -2.88 7.69 1.85
CA ILE A 198 -3.05 6.81 0.67
C ILE A 198 -4.52 6.70 0.25
N GLY A 199 -5.46 6.76 1.20
CA GLY A 199 -6.89 6.78 0.91
C GLY A 199 -7.32 8.05 0.18
N ALA A 200 -6.90 9.22 0.66
CA ALA A 200 -7.19 10.49 0.00
C ALA A 200 -6.49 10.58 -1.38
N ALA A 201 -5.25 10.12 -1.53
CA ALA A 201 -4.59 10.04 -2.82
C ALA A 201 -5.38 9.17 -3.81
N ALA A 202 -5.91 8.04 -3.37
CA ALA A 202 -6.78 7.18 -4.18
C ALA A 202 -8.09 7.86 -4.59
N HIS A 203 -8.69 8.68 -3.72
CA HIS A 203 -9.87 9.49 -4.05
C HIS A 203 -9.53 10.54 -5.13
N LEU A 204 -8.37 11.19 -5.02
CA LEU A 204 -7.93 12.24 -5.93
C LEU A 204 -7.67 11.79 -7.38
N ILE A 205 -7.64 10.49 -7.67
CA ILE A 205 -7.64 9.99 -9.06
C ILE A 205 -8.97 10.34 -9.77
N ASN A 206 -10.05 10.44 -9.01
CA ASN A 206 -11.39 10.59 -9.56
C ASN A 206 -11.99 11.97 -9.32
N PHE A 207 -11.59 12.67 -8.26
CA PHE A 207 -12.15 13.96 -7.85
C PHE A 207 -11.02 14.88 -7.41
N LYS A 208 -11.32 16.19 -7.28
CA LYS A 208 -10.35 17.20 -6.83
C LYS A 208 -10.68 17.82 -5.47
N GLY A 209 -11.82 17.49 -4.88
CA GLY A 209 -12.22 18.03 -3.58
C GLY A 209 -11.69 17.17 -2.41
N THR A 210 -10.90 17.76 -1.50
CA THR A 210 -10.40 17.09 -0.30
C THR A 210 -10.03 18.08 0.78
N ASP A 211 -10.29 17.72 2.05
CA ASP A 211 -9.74 18.34 3.25
C ASP A 211 -8.57 17.50 3.83
N THR A 212 -8.28 16.35 3.25
CA THR A 212 -7.22 15.46 3.72
C THR A 212 -5.88 15.85 3.12
N VAL A 213 -5.18 16.78 3.75
CA VAL A 213 -3.87 17.31 3.33
C VAL A 213 -2.85 16.18 3.11
N ALA A 214 -2.90 15.13 3.91
CA ALA A 214 -2.00 13.97 3.79
C ALA A 214 -2.05 13.33 2.40
N GLY A 215 -3.21 13.28 1.73
CA GLY A 215 -3.34 12.72 0.36
C GLY A 215 -2.57 13.51 -0.68
N ILE A 216 -2.64 14.85 -0.60
CA ILE A 216 -1.89 15.73 -1.49
C ILE A 216 -0.38 15.51 -1.30
N ARG A 217 0.07 15.40 -0.04
CA ARG A 217 1.48 15.13 0.25
C ARG A 217 1.96 13.77 -0.26
N VAL A 218 1.12 12.73 -0.19
CA VAL A 218 1.43 11.42 -0.79
C VAL A 218 1.64 11.54 -2.30
N LEU A 219 0.78 12.30 -3.00
CA LEU A 219 0.93 12.52 -4.45
C LEU A 219 2.22 13.29 -4.79
N GLN A 220 2.56 14.31 -4.01
CA GLN A 220 3.79 15.08 -4.21
C GLN A 220 5.05 14.24 -3.96
N GLU A 221 5.08 13.47 -2.87
CA GLU A 221 6.28 12.74 -2.45
C GLU A 221 6.49 11.44 -3.24
N PHE A 222 5.45 10.64 -3.43
CA PHE A 222 5.56 9.30 -4.02
C PHE A 222 5.17 9.24 -5.50
N TYR A 223 4.40 10.21 -6.00
CA TYR A 223 3.98 10.29 -7.40
C TYR A 223 4.58 11.49 -8.13
N GLN A 224 5.41 12.28 -7.45
CA GLN A 224 6.14 13.42 -8.01
C GLN A 224 5.23 14.47 -8.67
N SER A 225 3.99 14.60 -8.19
CA SER A 225 3.07 15.62 -8.70
C SER A 225 3.64 17.00 -8.42
N GLN A 226 3.78 17.80 -9.46
CA GLN A 226 4.29 19.20 -9.37
C GLN A 226 3.14 20.20 -9.20
N GLU A 227 1.92 19.79 -9.53
CA GLU A 227 0.73 20.61 -9.44
C GLU A 227 -0.06 20.31 -8.16
N MET A 228 -0.98 21.20 -7.83
CA MET A 228 -1.92 20.98 -6.74
C MET A 228 -3.05 20.09 -7.24
N GLU A 229 -3.10 18.85 -6.73
CA GLU A 229 -4.06 17.84 -7.17
C GLU A 229 -5.38 17.86 -6.37
N GLY A 230 -5.37 18.46 -5.17
CA GLY A 230 -6.52 18.50 -4.28
C GLY A 230 -6.83 19.90 -3.80
N PHE A 231 -8.11 20.25 -3.70
CA PHE A 231 -8.57 21.57 -3.33
C PHE A 231 -9.63 21.49 -2.22
N SER A 232 -9.65 22.53 -1.38
CA SER A 232 -10.68 22.75 -0.39
C SER A 232 -11.24 24.17 -0.52
N ILE A 233 -12.16 24.52 0.34
CA ILE A 233 -12.81 25.83 0.41
C ILE A 233 -12.70 26.39 1.82
N PRO A 234 -12.75 27.73 2.01
CA PRO A 234 -13.00 28.31 3.31
C PRO A 234 -14.36 27.85 3.83
N ALA A 235 -14.38 27.26 5.02
CA ALA A 235 -15.61 26.78 5.65
C ALA A 235 -15.69 27.28 7.09
N ALA A 236 -16.92 27.52 7.56
CA ALA A 236 -17.16 27.98 8.90
C ALA A 236 -16.96 26.86 9.94
N GLU A 237 -16.39 27.22 11.08
CA GLU A 237 -16.33 26.37 12.28
C GLU A 237 -17.48 26.75 13.22
N HIS A 238 -18.23 25.76 13.71
CA HIS A 238 -19.41 26.00 14.56
C HIS A 238 -19.08 26.83 15.80
N SER A 239 -17.96 26.54 16.47
CA SER A 239 -17.57 27.28 17.69
C SER A 239 -17.29 28.75 17.42
N THR A 240 -16.79 29.09 16.24
CA THR A 240 -16.56 30.49 15.86
C THR A 240 -17.88 31.21 15.53
N ILE A 241 -18.84 30.53 14.95
CA ILE A 241 -20.16 31.11 14.66
C ILE A 241 -20.98 31.28 15.94
N THR A 242 -20.92 30.30 16.85
CA THR A 242 -21.64 30.42 18.15
C THR A 242 -21.03 31.39 19.12
N ALA A 243 -19.79 31.86 18.90
CA ALA A 243 -19.13 32.87 19.71
C ALA A 243 -19.60 34.32 19.42
N TRP A 244 -20.34 34.52 18.34
CA TRP A 244 -20.97 35.81 17.98
C TRP A 244 -22.36 35.92 18.58
#